data_fbd3d4cb05144b2676003bd9251c25bb
#
_entry.id   fbd3d4cb05144b2676003bd9251c25bb
#
_cell.length_a   1.000
_cell.length_b   1.000
_cell.length_c   1.000
_cell.angle_alpha   90.00
_cell.angle_beta   90.00
_cell.angle_gamma   90.00
#
_symmetry.space_group_name_H-M   'P 1'
#
loop_
_entity.id
_entity.type
_entity.pdbx_description
1 polymer ?
#
loop_
_entity_poly.entity_id
_entity_poly.type
_entity_poly.pdbx_seq_one_letter_code
_entity_poly.pdbx_strand_id
1 'polypeptide(L)'
;WHSTPEQRDHFMPRIIDGAFCASLGSEAHLYENGAEVLESELVRVDGGYRLTARKGFASVAAAARYLMVWCAVEGDTPYAQRLVFAVVDVESEGVELLDDWQMLGMRSTISCGVRFENVFVPDDHVVGEPGGWVTSDPRTFSCAYASNHLGSAQGAFDFLVGYIGSRPDLSDSEAVRVKLGQMDAQLFAARACLRATAARLDRGDDPDECEADAVRTMHLAKDAVLSIPYEGFDLVGARACHERYPLGQMMRDARTFTLHFRDDLYVERLAQLALGNGFSAKGGRGGSTPFEEGSGATAQATAGA
;
A
#
# COMPACT_ATOMS: atom_id res chain seq x y z
N TRP A 1 3.24 3.13 -17.97
CA TRP A 1 2.21 2.41 -18.73
C TRP A 1 1.04 3.32 -19.14
N HIS A 2 0.66 4.31 -18.32
CA HIS A 2 -0.48 5.20 -18.57
C HIS A 2 -0.08 6.57 -19.14
N SER A 3 1.22 6.90 -19.15
CA SER A 3 1.72 8.18 -19.67
C SER A 3 1.94 8.14 -21.18
N THR A 4 1.69 9.27 -21.86
CA THR A 4 2.06 9.45 -23.26
C THR A 4 3.57 9.56 -23.46
N PRO A 5 4.09 9.42 -24.70
CA PRO A 5 5.51 9.69 -24.99
C PRO A 5 5.94 11.09 -24.54
N GLU A 6 5.14 12.11 -24.84
CA GLU A 6 5.40 13.52 -24.54
C GLU A 6 5.47 13.75 -23.00
N GLN A 7 4.56 13.14 -22.25
CA GLN A 7 4.61 13.17 -20.77
C GLN A 7 5.87 12.51 -20.23
N ARG A 8 6.28 11.38 -20.80
CA ARG A 8 7.54 10.71 -20.42
C ARG A 8 8.74 11.60 -20.72
N ASP A 9 8.80 12.20 -21.89
CA ASP A 9 9.88 13.10 -22.28
C ASP A 9 9.93 14.36 -21.40
N HIS A 10 8.78 14.81 -20.87
CA HIS A 10 8.69 15.92 -19.96
C HIS A 10 9.14 15.56 -18.54
N PHE A 11 8.59 14.49 -17.95
CA PHE A 11 8.77 14.18 -16.51
C PHE A 11 10.00 13.30 -16.23
N MET A 12 10.31 12.32 -17.07
CA MET A 12 11.34 11.34 -16.76
C MET A 12 12.75 11.93 -16.61
N PRO A 13 13.21 12.89 -17.43
CA PRO A 13 14.51 13.50 -17.21
C PRO A 13 14.62 14.18 -15.84
N ARG A 14 13.56 14.87 -15.39
CA ARG A 14 13.53 15.54 -14.09
C ARG A 14 13.57 14.54 -12.92
N ILE A 15 12.87 13.43 -13.06
CA ILE A 15 12.87 12.34 -12.07
C ILE A 15 14.27 11.70 -12.00
N ILE A 16 14.92 11.46 -13.14
CA ILE A 16 16.28 10.91 -13.21
C ILE A 16 17.28 11.89 -12.57
N ASP A 17 17.09 13.18 -12.75
CA ASP A 17 17.91 14.24 -12.15
C ASP A 17 17.62 14.46 -10.66
N GLY A 18 16.74 13.66 -10.05
CA GLY A 18 16.50 13.62 -8.61
C GLY A 18 15.22 14.29 -8.13
N ALA A 19 14.29 14.67 -9.01
CA ALA A 19 12.98 15.15 -8.60
C ALA A 19 12.15 14.02 -7.98
N PHE A 20 11.77 14.18 -6.70
CA PHE A 20 10.89 13.24 -6.03
C PHE A 20 9.43 13.42 -6.47
N CYS A 21 8.72 12.30 -6.56
CA CYS A 21 7.28 12.26 -6.76
C CYS A 21 6.61 11.65 -5.53
N ALA A 22 5.62 12.34 -4.97
CA ALA A 22 4.76 11.80 -3.92
C ALA A 22 3.43 11.32 -4.52
N SER A 23 2.93 10.15 -4.11
CA SER A 23 1.63 9.63 -4.55
C SER A 23 0.57 9.90 -3.49
N LEU A 24 -0.49 10.61 -3.85
CA LEU A 24 -1.54 11.09 -2.98
C LEU A 24 -2.90 10.46 -3.34
N GLY A 25 -3.18 9.28 -2.77
CA GLY A 25 -4.44 8.58 -2.98
C GLY A 25 -5.46 8.81 -1.88
N SER A 26 -5.01 8.89 -0.63
CA SER A 26 -5.90 8.87 0.54
C SER A 26 -6.61 10.19 0.77
N GLU A 27 -7.90 10.12 1.06
CA GLU A 27 -8.72 11.21 1.58
C GLU A 27 -9.27 10.85 2.96
N ALA A 28 -9.63 11.87 3.75
CA ALA A 28 -10.24 11.64 5.05
C ALA A 28 -11.65 11.09 4.81
N HIS A 29 -11.80 9.81 4.93
CA HIS A 29 -13.07 9.05 4.96
C HIS A 29 -13.89 9.09 3.70
N LEU A 30 -14.05 8.08 2.95
CA LEU A 30 -15.34 8.09 2.32
C LEU A 30 -15.66 6.70 1.85
N TYR A 31 -16.45 6.03 2.68
CA TYR A 31 -17.15 4.83 2.29
C TYR A 31 -18.62 5.18 2.16
N GLU A 32 -19.13 5.25 0.95
CA GLU A 32 -20.53 5.33 0.67
C GLU A 32 -21.02 3.99 0.15
N ASN A 33 -21.98 3.37 0.82
CA ASN A 33 -22.50 2.04 0.50
C ASN A 33 -21.41 0.93 0.37
N GLY A 34 -20.34 1.04 1.17
CA GLY A 34 -19.22 0.08 1.12
C GLY A 34 -18.20 0.33 0.02
N ALA A 35 -18.37 1.37 -0.78
CA ALA A 35 -17.42 1.81 -1.79
C ALA A 35 -16.61 3.02 -1.32
N GLU A 36 -15.32 3.05 -1.63
CA GLU A 36 -14.50 4.24 -1.40
C GLU A 36 -14.88 5.31 -2.41
N VAL A 37 -15.31 6.47 -1.93
CA VAL A 37 -15.62 7.65 -2.73
C VAL A 37 -14.58 8.71 -2.42
N LEU A 38 -13.86 9.18 -3.44
CA LEU A 38 -12.95 10.30 -3.32
C LEU A 38 -13.68 11.58 -3.76
N GLU A 39 -13.46 12.68 -3.04
CA GLU A 39 -14.06 13.98 -3.36
C GLU A 39 -13.25 14.79 -4.38
N SER A 40 -12.02 14.34 -4.68
CA SER A 40 -11.11 15.07 -5.58
C SER A 40 -11.59 14.97 -7.01
N GLU A 41 -12.04 16.09 -7.57
CA GLU A 41 -12.43 16.19 -8.98
C GLU A 41 -11.60 17.22 -9.74
N LEU A 42 -11.35 16.91 -11.00
CA LEU A 42 -10.79 17.79 -12.02
C LEU A 42 -11.94 18.41 -12.80
N VAL A 43 -12.18 19.69 -12.61
CA VAL A 43 -13.20 20.46 -13.31
C VAL A 43 -12.57 21.08 -14.56
N ARG A 44 -13.16 20.81 -15.74
CA ARG A 44 -12.62 21.27 -17.03
C ARG A 44 -12.62 22.80 -17.14
N VAL A 45 -11.49 23.34 -17.61
CA VAL A 45 -11.32 24.76 -17.97
C VAL A 45 -10.53 24.87 -19.27
N ASP A 46 -10.34 26.09 -19.78
CA ASP A 46 -9.53 26.30 -20.98
C ASP A 46 -8.06 25.92 -20.74
N GLY A 47 -7.54 25.02 -21.57
CA GLY A 47 -6.15 24.52 -21.53
C GLY A 47 -5.84 23.53 -20.41
N GLY A 48 -6.83 23.05 -19.65
CA GLY A 48 -6.58 22.10 -18.57
C GLY A 48 -7.76 21.93 -17.63
N TYR A 49 -7.47 21.82 -16.34
CA TYR A 49 -8.43 21.56 -15.27
C TYR A 49 -8.16 22.42 -14.05
N ARG A 50 -9.16 22.53 -13.19
CA ARG A 50 -9.02 23.02 -11.82
C ARG A 50 -9.21 21.88 -10.84
N LEU A 51 -8.26 21.75 -9.92
CA LEU A 51 -8.26 20.75 -8.86
C LEU A 51 -8.56 21.42 -7.51
N THR A 52 -9.60 20.94 -6.83
CA THR A 52 -9.85 21.24 -5.43
C THR A 52 -9.94 19.91 -4.69
N ALA A 53 -9.05 19.70 -3.71
CA ALA A 53 -8.92 18.44 -3.01
C ALA A 53 -8.28 18.62 -1.64
N ARG A 54 -8.50 17.65 -0.74
CA ARG A 54 -7.72 17.49 0.49
C ARG A 54 -7.25 16.05 0.61
N LYS A 55 -5.95 15.83 0.47
CA LYS A 55 -5.32 14.51 0.60
C LYS A 55 -4.67 14.37 1.97
N GLY A 56 -4.75 13.14 2.52
CA GLY A 56 -4.02 12.74 3.71
C GLY A 56 -2.89 11.75 3.38
N PHE A 57 -2.03 11.50 4.33
CA PHE A 57 -0.95 10.51 4.22
C PHE A 57 -0.07 10.68 2.97
N ALA A 58 0.23 11.94 2.60
CA ALA A 58 1.06 12.28 1.46
C ALA A 58 2.55 12.04 1.77
N SER A 59 2.98 10.79 1.76
CA SER A 59 4.35 10.40 2.10
C SER A 59 5.37 11.16 1.26
N VAL A 60 6.36 11.75 1.95
CA VAL A 60 7.45 12.57 1.43
C VAL A 60 7.02 13.80 0.62
N ALA A 61 5.77 14.24 0.72
CA ALA A 61 5.28 15.41 -0.03
C ALA A 61 6.12 16.67 0.23
N ALA A 62 6.63 16.86 1.44
CA ALA A 62 7.50 17.99 1.81
C ALA A 62 8.86 17.99 1.09
N ALA A 63 9.30 16.85 0.54
CA ALA A 63 10.53 16.74 -0.25
C ALA A 63 10.24 16.50 -1.74
N ALA A 64 8.98 16.37 -2.12
CA ALA A 64 8.59 16.10 -3.49
C ALA A 64 8.62 17.38 -4.36
N ARG A 65 9.00 17.22 -5.62
CA ARG A 65 8.79 18.22 -6.65
C ARG A 65 7.40 18.08 -7.25
N TYR A 66 6.97 16.85 -7.46
CA TYR A 66 5.69 16.53 -8.09
C TYR A 66 4.80 15.74 -7.15
N LEU A 67 3.54 16.13 -7.08
CA LEU A 67 2.47 15.48 -6.36
C LEU A 67 1.60 14.75 -7.39
N MET A 68 1.60 13.40 -7.36
CA MET A 68 0.74 12.57 -8.20
C MET A 68 -0.58 12.37 -7.47
N VAL A 69 -1.56 13.17 -7.81
CA VAL A 69 -2.86 13.23 -7.11
C VAL A 69 -3.86 12.31 -7.80
N TRP A 70 -4.38 11.34 -7.06
CA TRP A 70 -5.50 10.52 -7.51
C TRP A 70 -6.78 11.34 -7.46
N CYS A 71 -7.42 11.54 -8.61
CA CYS A 71 -8.63 12.32 -8.72
C CYS A 71 -9.49 11.82 -9.88
N ALA A 72 -10.75 12.23 -9.94
CA ALA A 72 -11.63 11.89 -11.04
C ALA A 72 -11.82 13.11 -11.96
N VAL A 73 -11.94 12.90 -13.24
CA VAL A 73 -12.46 13.92 -14.14
C VAL A 73 -13.94 14.12 -13.82
N GLU A 74 -14.46 15.36 -13.85
CA GLU A 74 -15.86 15.65 -13.62
C GLU A 74 -16.79 14.83 -14.49
N GLY A 75 -17.97 14.44 -13.96
CA GLY A 75 -18.96 13.66 -14.69
C GLY A 75 -19.86 12.85 -13.77
N ASP A 76 -20.88 12.22 -14.36
CA ASP A 76 -21.95 11.51 -13.67
C ASP A 76 -21.71 9.99 -13.54
N THR A 77 -20.65 9.45 -14.18
CA THR A 77 -20.32 8.02 -14.09
C THR A 77 -19.62 7.70 -12.77
N PRO A 78 -19.62 6.44 -12.30
CA PRO A 78 -18.94 6.04 -11.07
C PRO A 78 -17.48 6.51 -11.02
N TYR A 79 -17.03 6.94 -9.84
CA TYR A 79 -15.70 7.50 -9.63
C TYR A 79 -14.59 6.66 -10.27
N ALA A 80 -14.62 5.34 -10.09
CA ALA A 80 -13.61 4.44 -10.64
C ALA A 80 -13.47 4.50 -12.18
N GLN A 81 -14.53 4.84 -12.88
CA GLN A 81 -14.53 4.97 -14.35
C GLN A 81 -13.99 6.34 -14.83
N ARG A 82 -13.80 7.28 -13.90
CA ARG A 82 -13.32 8.63 -14.16
C ARG A 82 -11.93 8.89 -13.59
N LEU A 83 -11.36 7.91 -12.87
CA LEU A 83 -10.11 8.03 -12.15
C LEU A 83 -8.93 8.27 -13.09
N VAL A 84 -8.13 9.28 -12.78
CA VAL A 84 -6.88 9.66 -13.44
C VAL A 84 -5.85 10.10 -12.39
N PHE A 85 -4.64 10.42 -12.84
CA PHE A 85 -3.62 11.08 -12.01
C PHE A 85 -3.37 12.51 -12.51
N ALA A 86 -3.52 13.48 -11.63
CA ALA A 86 -3.01 14.83 -11.86
C ALA A 86 -1.58 14.93 -11.33
N VAL A 87 -0.63 15.34 -12.16
CA VAL A 87 0.74 15.65 -11.75
C VAL A 87 0.83 17.13 -11.45
N VAL A 88 0.92 17.49 -10.17
CA VAL A 88 0.92 18.87 -9.68
C VAL A 88 2.31 19.21 -9.17
N ASP A 89 2.87 20.36 -9.58
CA ASP A 89 4.07 20.90 -8.97
C ASP A 89 3.76 21.37 -7.54
N VAL A 90 4.58 20.97 -6.57
CA VAL A 90 4.36 21.35 -5.17
C VAL A 90 4.36 22.87 -4.94
N GLU A 91 5.03 23.61 -5.79
CA GLU A 91 5.11 25.09 -5.73
C GLU A 91 3.96 25.79 -6.47
N SER A 92 2.99 25.04 -7.06
CA SER A 92 1.83 25.62 -7.74
C SER A 92 0.98 26.46 -6.77
N GLU A 93 0.46 27.58 -7.26
CA GLU A 93 -0.48 28.41 -6.52
C GLU A 93 -1.70 27.58 -6.10
N GLY A 94 -2.09 27.65 -4.82
CA GLY A 94 -3.20 26.92 -4.25
C GLY A 94 -2.81 25.55 -3.64
N VAL A 95 -1.53 25.14 -3.69
CA VAL A 95 -1.02 23.95 -2.99
C VAL A 95 -0.53 24.38 -1.60
N GLU A 96 -1.02 23.67 -0.56
CA GLU A 96 -0.60 23.87 0.82
C GLU A 96 -0.27 22.52 1.47
N LEU A 97 0.95 22.37 1.99
CA LEU A 97 1.36 21.25 2.84
C LEU A 97 0.97 21.56 4.28
N LEU A 98 0.25 20.63 4.91
CA LEU A 98 -0.26 20.81 6.28
C LEU A 98 0.76 20.29 7.30
N ASP A 99 0.89 20.96 8.45
CA ASP A 99 1.73 20.50 9.56
C ASP A 99 0.92 19.64 10.53
N ASP A 100 0.45 18.48 10.05
CA ASP A 100 -0.45 17.59 10.77
C ASP A 100 0.09 16.16 10.99
N TRP A 101 1.37 15.89 10.69
CA TRP A 101 1.98 14.56 10.81
C TRP A 101 2.48 14.27 12.22
N GLN A 102 1.57 13.80 13.09
CA GLN A 102 1.84 13.42 14.47
C GLN A 102 1.44 11.96 14.72
N MET A 103 2.26 11.01 14.29
CA MET A 103 1.94 9.59 14.23
C MET A 103 2.74 8.75 15.23
N LEU A 104 2.20 7.56 15.54
CA LEU A 104 2.85 6.55 16.38
C LEU A 104 4.20 6.11 15.79
N GLY A 105 4.21 5.79 14.50
CA GLY A 105 5.38 5.35 13.72
C GLY A 105 5.42 6.04 12.37
N MET A 106 6.38 5.66 11.51
CA MET A 106 6.60 6.26 10.20
C MET A 106 6.81 7.79 10.27
N ARG A 107 7.38 8.27 11.38
CA ARG A 107 7.51 9.72 11.62
C ARG A 107 8.41 10.42 10.60
N SER A 108 9.47 9.74 10.17
CA SER A 108 10.44 10.27 9.20
C SER A 108 9.88 10.38 7.76
N THR A 109 8.73 9.78 7.47
CA THR A 109 8.12 9.93 6.14
C THR A 109 7.42 11.25 5.95
N ILE A 110 7.13 11.98 7.04
CA ILE A 110 6.43 13.27 7.04
C ILE A 110 5.25 13.20 6.04
N SER A 111 4.36 12.21 6.26
CA SER A 111 3.22 11.95 5.39
C SER A 111 2.07 12.91 5.70
N CYS A 112 2.35 14.20 5.63
CA CYS A 112 1.42 15.26 5.97
C CYS A 112 0.18 15.29 5.07
N GLY A 113 -0.85 16.03 5.48
CA GLY A 113 -1.95 16.39 4.61
C GLY A 113 -1.52 17.40 3.54
N VAL A 114 -2.20 17.37 2.40
CA VAL A 114 -2.03 18.36 1.34
C VAL A 114 -3.39 18.91 0.94
N ARG A 115 -3.52 20.23 0.89
CA ARG A 115 -4.71 20.94 0.40
C ARG A 115 -4.42 21.51 -0.98
N PHE A 116 -5.38 21.36 -1.86
CA PHE A 116 -5.41 21.93 -3.19
C PHE A 116 -6.62 22.86 -3.29
N GLU A 117 -6.38 24.16 -3.48
CA GLU A 117 -7.43 25.16 -3.62
C GLU A 117 -7.42 25.74 -5.03
N ASN A 118 -8.33 25.26 -5.89
CA ASN A 118 -8.49 25.75 -7.26
C ASN A 118 -7.17 25.74 -8.07
N VAL A 119 -6.34 24.70 -7.88
CA VAL A 119 -5.04 24.55 -8.53
C VAL A 119 -5.21 24.29 -10.02
N PHE A 120 -4.52 25.03 -10.87
CA PHE A 120 -4.53 24.78 -12.31
C PHE A 120 -3.66 23.58 -12.67
N VAL A 121 -4.23 22.62 -13.39
CA VAL A 121 -3.54 21.42 -13.90
C VAL A 121 -3.62 21.44 -15.42
N PRO A 122 -2.52 21.62 -16.15
CA PRO A 122 -2.50 21.59 -17.61
C PRO A 122 -2.94 20.21 -18.15
N ASP A 123 -3.46 20.19 -19.38
CA ASP A 123 -3.89 18.93 -20.01
C ASP A 123 -2.81 17.86 -20.06
N ASP A 124 -1.57 18.24 -20.36
CA ASP A 124 -0.41 17.35 -20.45
C ASP A 124 0.10 16.88 -19.07
N HIS A 125 -0.43 17.43 -17.99
CA HIS A 125 -0.17 16.99 -16.63
C HIS A 125 -1.22 15.99 -16.09
N VAL A 126 -2.25 15.64 -16.86
CA VAL A 126 -3.20 14.58 -16.52
C VAL A 126 -2.75 13.27 -17.15
N VAL A 127 -2.42 12.28 -16.33
CA VAL A 127 -1.86 10.99 -16.74
C VAL A 127 -2.90 9.90 -16.65
N GLY A 128 -3.06 9.16 -17.73
CA GLY A 128 -4.00 8.05 -17.89
C GLY A 128 -5.32 8.49 -18.50
N GLU A 129 -5.95 7.53 -19.16
CA GLU A 129 -7.33 7.68 -19.62
C GLU A 129 -8.29 7.49 -18.42
N PRO A 130 -9.44 8.19 -18.40
CA PRO A 130 -10.42 8.01 -17.35
C PRO A 130 -10.78 6.52 -17.15
N GLY A 131 -10.62 6.03 -15.94
CA GLY A 131 -10.85 4.63 -15.58
C GLY A 131 -9.75 3.64 -16.01
N GLY A 132 -8.75 4.06 -16.76
CA GLY A 132 -7.66 3.19 -17.25
C GLY A 132 -6.85 2.57 -16.11
N TRP A 133 -6.74 3.25 -14.97
CA TRP A 133 -6.08 2.73 -13.78
C TRP A 133 -6.76 1.49 -13.19
N VAL A 134 -8.09 1.42 -13.24
CA VAL A 134 -8.86 0.29 -12.68
C VAL A 134 -8.57 -1.02 -13.42
N THR A 135 -8.17 -0.92 -14.70
CA THR A 135 -7.82 -2.07 -15.53
C THR A 135 -6.38 -2.52 -15.38
N SER A 136 -5.53 -1.76 -14.68
CA SER A 136 -4.14 -2.13 -14.48
C SER A 136 -4.00 -3.26 -13.47
N ASP A 137 -2.89 -4.01 -13.56
CA ASP A 137 -2.63 -5.20 -12.76
C ASP A 137 -2.35 -4.86 -11.28
N PRO A 138 -3.19 -5.26 -10.32
CA PRO A 138 -2.97 -5.00 -8.89
C PRO A 138 -1.86 -5.82 -8.24
N ARG A 139 -1.44 -6.92 -8.86
CA ARG A 139 -0.54 -7.92 -8.25
C ARG A 139 0.83 -7.39 -7.88
N THR A 140 1.38 -6.50 -8.69
CA THR A 140 2.67 -5.85 -8.41
C THR A 140 2.63 -5.03 -7.11
N PHE A 141 1.48 -4.49 -6.77
CA PHE A 141 1.28 -3.68 -5.56
C PHE A 141 1.34 -4.55 -4.30
N SER A 142 0.62 -5.68 -4.26
CA SER A 142 0.67 -6.63 -3.14
C SER A 142 2.08 -7.17 -2.91
N CYS A 143 2.81 -7.51 -3.97
CA CYS A 143 4.20 -7.93 -3.89
C CYS A 143 5.14 -6.82 -3.38
N ALA A 144 4.93 -5.58 -3.78
CA ALA A 144 5.72 -4.44 -3.29
C ALA A 144 5.54 -4.24 -1.78
N TYR A 145 4.30 -4.30 -1.28
CA TYR A 145 4.04 -4.25 0.16
C TYR A 145 4.62 -5.44 0.92
N ALA A 146 4.48 -6.65 0.40
CA ALA A 146 5.11 -7.84 0.97
C ALA A 146 6.63 -7.69 1.07
N SER A 147 7.27 -7.12 0.05
CA SER A 147 8.71 -6.85 0.05
C SER A 147 9.13 -5.87 1.14
N ASN A 148 8.37 -4.79 1.32
CA ASN A 148 8.61 -3.80 2.37
C ASN A 148 8.45 -4.40 3.77
N HIS A 149 7.40 -5.18 4.01
CA HIS A 149 7.20 -5.86 5.28
C HIS A 149 8.34 -6.85 5.57
N LEU A 150 8.70 -7.67 4.59
CA LEU A 150 9.76 -8.66 4.73
C LEU A 150 11.13 -8.01 4.96
N GLY A 151 11.44 -6.91 4.27
CA GLY A 151 12.67 -6.16 4.49
C GLY A 151 12.76 -5.58 5.89
N SER A 152 11.66 -5.01 6.39
CA SER A 152 11.59 -4.47 7.76
C SER A 152 11.69 -5.57 8.83
N ALA A 153 11.03 -6.72 8.61
CA ALA A 153 11.14 -7.89 9.49
C ALA A 153 12.57 -8.43 9.52
N GLN A 154 13.24 -8.51 8.36
CA GLN A 154 14.65 -8.92 8.26
C GLN A 154 15.56 -7.97 9.03
N GLY A 155 15.37 -6.66 8.90
CA GLY A 155 16.16 -5.69 9.66
C GLY A 155 16.03 -5.86 11.19
N ALA A 156 14.84 -6.16 11.69
CA ALA A 156 14.62 -6.48 13.09
C ALA A 156 15.32 -7.78 13.52
N PHE A 157 15.23 -8.81 12.69
CA PHE A 157 15.92 -10.08 12.94
C PHE A 157 17.45 -9.93 12.92
N ASP A 158 18.02 -9.21 11.97
CA ASP A 158 19.46 -8.96 11.89
C ASP A 158 19.98 -8.22 13.13
N PHE A 159 19.21 -7.24 13.62
CA PHE A 159 19.52 -6.59 14.90
C PHE A 159 19.53 -7.59 16.05
N LEU A 160 18.52 -8.48 16.15
CA LEU A 160 18.43 -9.48 17.21
C LEU A 160 19.61 -10.47 17.17
N VAL A 161 19.94 -10.96 15.97
CA VAL A 161 21.09 -11.86 15.76
C VAL A 161 22.40 -11.20 16.23
N GLY A 162 22.64 -9.94 15.81
CA GLY A 162 23.82 -9.19 16.22
C GLY A 162 23.88 -8.92 17.73
N TYR A 163 22.75 -8.53 18.33
CA TYR A 163 22.65 -8.27 19.77
C TYR A 163 22.88 -9.52 20.61
N ILE A 164 22.20 -10.62 20.27
CA ILE A 164 22.30 -11.90 20.98
C ILE A 164 23.68 -12.52 20.79
N GLY A 165 24.21 -12.50 19.56
CA GLY A 165 25.53 -13.03 19.24
C GLY A 165 26.69 -12.34 19.98
N SER A 166 26.50 -11.07 20.37
CA SER A 166 27.47 -10.33 21.19
C SER A 166 27.39 -10.65 22.71
N ARG A 167 26.47 -11.53 23.12
CA ARG A 167 26.14 -11.80 24.53
C ARG A 167 26.08 -13.29 24.83
N PRO A 168 27.15 -13.86 25.39
CA PRO A 168 27.20 -15.31 25.71
C PRO A 168 26.07 -15.77 26.62
N ASP A 169 25.64 -14.93 27.56
CA ASP A 169 24.52 -15.20 28.47
C ASP A 169 23.17 -15.41 27.73
N LEU A 170 23.02 -14.85 26.55
CA LEU A 170 21.84 -15.03 25.68
C LEU A 170 22.07 -16.10 24.59
N SER A 171 23.23 -16.06 23.95
CA SER A 171 23.53 -17.00 22.83
C SER A 171 23.62 -18.45 23.30
N ASP A 172 24.00 -18.70 24.54
CA ASP A 172 24.08 -20.05 25.12
C ASP A 172 22.72 -20.56 25.62
N SER A 173 21.71 -19.70 25.70
CA SER A 173 20.37 -20.08 26.13
C SER A 173 19.65 -20.85 25.02
N GLU A 174 19.21 -22.08 25.30
CA GLU A 174 18.43 -22.90 24.38
C GLU A 174 17.11 -22.23 23.99
N ALA A 175 16.41 -21.63 24.96
CA ALA A 175 15.15 -20.95 24.73
C ALA A 175 15.29 -19.76 23.75
N VAL A 176 16.39 -18.99 23.86
CA VAL A 176 16.69 -17.90 22.93
C VAL A 176 16.99 -18.42 21.54
N ARG A 177 17.78 -19.50 21.43
CA ARG A 177 18.08 -20.11 20.10
C ARG A 177 16.82 -20.69 19.44
N VAL A 178 15.92 -21.30 20.20
CA VAL A 178 14.64 -21.79 19.67
C VAL A 178 13.81 -20.65 19.09
N LYS A 179 13.70 -19.53 19.82
CA LYS A 179 12.99 -18.34 19.32
C LYS A 179 13.60 -17.76 18.05
N LEU A 180 14.92 -17.61 18.00
CA LEU A 180 15.61 -17.16 16.78
C LEU A 180 15.36 -18.12 15.59
N GLY A 181 15.41 -19.42 15.82
CA GLY A 181 15.11 -20.42 14.79
C GLY A 181 13.69 -20.34 14.27
N GLN A 182 12.70 -20.04 15.12
CA GLN A 182 11.30 -19.80 14.72
C GLN A 182 11.17 -18.56 13.84
N MET A 183 11.83 -17.46 14.23
CA MET A 183 11.84 -16.21 13.44
C MET A 183 12.51 -16.41 12.08
N ASP A 184 13.63 -17.12 12.02
CA ASP A 184 14.32 -17.46 10.77
C ASP A 184 13.42 -18.28 9.84
N ALA A 185 12.76 -19.31 10.37
CA ALA A 185 11.83 -20.14 9.60
C ALA A 185 10.65 -19.33 9.04
N GLN A 186 10.12 -18.39 9.83
CA GLN A 186 9.04 -17.49 9.40
C GLN A 186 9.50 -16.58 8.25
N LEU A 187 10.67 -15.95 8.37
CA LEU A 187 11.27 -15.14 7.33
C LEU A 187 11.57 -15.93 6.07
N PHE A 188 12.10 -17.14 6.21
CA PHE A 188 12.37 -18.02 5.09
C PHE A 188 11.09 -18.36 4.32
N ALA A 189 10.01 -18.71 5.02
CA ALA A 189 8.72 -19.03 4.41
C ALA A 189 8.15 -17.84 3.63
N ALA A 190 8.10 -16.65 4.25
CA ALA A 190 7.61 -15.43 3.59
C ALA A 190 8.46 -15.07 2.35
N ARG A 191 9.79 -15.20 2.44
CA ARG A 191 10.70 -14.95 1.32
C ARG A 191 10.54 -15.95 0.18
N ALA A 192 10.35 -17.23 0.50
CA ALA A 192 10.11 -18.26 -0.48
C ALA A 192 8.79 -18.02 -1.24
N CYS A 193 7.72 -17.66 -0.53
CA CYS A 193 6.44 -17.28 -1.12
C CYS A 193 6.60 -16.06 -2.04
N LEU A 194 7.28 -14.99 -1.59
CA LEU A 194 7.50 -13.78 -2.40
C LEU A 194 8.22 -14.11 -3.71
N ARG A 195 9.31 -14.90 -3.65
CA ARG A 195 10.06 -15.31 -4.84
C ARG A 195 9.22 -16.16 -5.80
N ALA A 196 8.44 -17.11 -5.26
CA ALA A 196 7.58 -17.95 -6.06
C ALA A 196 6.48 -17.14 -6.76
N THR A 197 5.85 -16.21 -6.04
CA THR A 197 4.83 -15.31 -6.59
C THR A 197 5.41 -14.40 -7.67
N ALA A 198 6.56 -13.78 -7.42
CA ALA A 198 7.24 -12.93 -8.42
C ALA A 198 7.59 -13.72 -9.70
N ALA A 199 8.10 -14.94 -9.55
CA ALA A 199 8.42 -15.79 -10.70
C ALA A 199 7.16 -16.20 -11.51
N ARG A 200 6.00 -16.33 -10.86
CA ARG A 200 4.71 -16.58 -11.56
C ARG A 200 4.26 -15.35 -12.34
N LEU A 201 4.39 -14.18 -11.73
CA LEU A 201 4.10 -12.89 -12.38
C LEU A 201 4.98 -12.67 -13.62
N ASP A 202 6.27 -12.95 -13.51
CA ASP A 202 7.23 -12.81 -14.62
C ASP A 202 6.92 -13.75 -15.79
N ARG A 203 6.36 -14.94 -15.51
CA ARG A 203 5.93 -15.88 -16.57
C ARG A 203 4.58 -15.52 -17.19
N GLY A 204 3.81 -14.62 -16.59
CA GLY A 204 2.46 -14.30 -17.03
C GLY A 204 1.44 -15.42 -16.74
N ASP A 205 1.63 -16.14 -15.63
CA ASP A 205 0.69 -17.16 -15.16
C ASP A 205 -0.72 -16.55 -14.91
N ASP A 206 -1.71 -17.39 -14.66
CA ASP A 206 -3.11 -16.99 -14.47
C ASP A 206 -3.24 -15.82 -13.47
N PRO A 207 -3.91 -14.72 -13.83
CA PRO A 207 -4.02 -13.52 -13.01
C PRO A 207 -4.62 -13.76 -11.62
N ASP A 208 -5.69 -14.53 -11.53
CA ASP A 208 -6.40 -14.74 -10.28
C ASP A 208 -5.57 -15.60 -9.31
N GLU A 209 -4.88 -16.63 -9.84
CA GLU A 209 -3.97 -17.45 -9.05
C GLU A 209 -2.76 -16.64 -8.54
N CYS A 210 -2.18 -15.80 -9.39
CA CYS A 210 -1.07 -14.93 -8.98
C CYS A 210 -1.48 -13.92 -7.91
N GLU A 211 -2.69 -13.36 -7.99
CA GLU A 211 -3.19 -12.44 -6.97
C GLU A 211 -3.45 -13.17 -5.65
N ALA A 212 -4.01 -14.38 -5.69
CA ALA A 212 -4.17 -15.20 -4.49
C ALA A 212 -2.83 -15.47 -3.80
N ASP A 213 -1.79 -15.78 -4.57
CA ASP A 213 -0.44 -15.98 -4.04
C ASP A 213 0.18 -14.69 -3.51
N ALA A 214 -0.05 -13.56 -4.17
CA ALA A 214 0.40 -12.24 -3.69
C ALA A 214 -0.25 -11.88 -2.35
N VAL A 215 -1.54 -12.16 -2.18
CA VAL A 215 -2.26 -11.94 -0.90
C VAL A 215 -1.71 -12.84 0.20
N ARG A 216 -1.49 -14.14 -0.08
CA ARG A 216 -0.85 -15.07 0.89
C ARG A 216 0.52 -14.56 1.31
N THR A 217 1.32 -14.12 0.34
CA THR A 217 2.67 -13.60 0.57
C THR A 217 2.65 -12.33 1.43
N MET A 218 1.76 -11.40 1.12
CA MET A 218 1.59 -10.16 1.89
C MET A 218 1.18 -10.45 3.33
N HIS A 219 0.26 -11.39 3.55
CA HIS A 219 -0.19 -11.79 4.88
C HIS A 219 0.95 -12.39 5.71
N LEU A 220 1.71 -13.33 5.15
CA LEU A 220 2.89 -13.92 5.82
C LEU A 220 3.97 -12.88 6.16
N ALA A 221 4.23 -11.96 5.24
CA ALA A 221 5.22 -10.90 5.47
C ALA A 221 4.75 -9.89 6.53
N LYS A 222 3.44 -9.60 6.58
CA LYS A 222 2.81 -8.77 7.61
C LYS A 222 2.92 -9.40 9.00
N ASP A 223 2.64 -10.69 9.10
CA ASP A 223 2.79 -11.41 10.36
C ASP A 223 4.23 -11.38 10.86
N ALA A 224 5.21 -11.59 9.97
CA ALA A 224 6.62 -11.53 10.33
C ALA A 224 7.04 -10.13 10.81
N VAL A 225 6.64 -9.07 10.12
CA VAL A 225 7.03 -7.70 10.49
C VAL A 225 6.39 -7.22 11.80
N LEU A 226 5.26 -7.76 12.18
CA LEU A 226 4.60 -7.45 13.45
C LEU A 226 5.17 -8.28 14.60
N SER A 227 5.38 -9.60 14.39
CA SER A 227 5.80 -10.51 15.46
C SER A 227 7.28 -10.38 15.81
N ILE A 228 8.17 -10.32 14.82
CA ILE A 228 9.62 -10.37 15.06
C ILE A 228 10.12 -9.21 15.93
N PRO A 229 9.84 -7.93 15.62
CA PRO A 229 10.29 -6.85 16.51
C PRO A 229 9.57 -6.89 17.87
N TYR A 230 8.31 -7.30 17.94
CA TYR A 230 7.56 -7.42 19.19
C TYR A 230 8.16 -8.50 20.09
N GLU A 231 8.33 -9.72 19.61
CA GLU A 231 8.94 -10.82 20.37
C GLU A 231 10.41 -10.56 20.70
N GLY A 232 11.08 -9.71 19.91
CA GLY A 232 12.43 -9.25 20.17
C GLY A 232 12.60 -8.54 21.50
N PHE A 233 11.56 -7.89 22.02
CA PHE A 233 11.58 -7.30 23.35
C PHE A 233 11.80 -8.35 24.45
N ASP A 234 11.20 -9.52 24.33
CA ASP A 234 11.38 -10.61 25.28
C ASP A 234 12.82 -11.13 25.29
N LEU A 235 13.49 -11.12 24.13
CA LEU A 235 14.87 -11.58 23.98
C LEU A 235 15.91 -10.55 24.46
N VAL A 236 15.66 -9.27 24.25
CA VAL A 236 16.55 -8.17 24.66
C VAL A 236 16.26 -7.72 26.09
N GLY A 237 15.03 -7.91 26.57
CA GLY A 237 14.52 -7.49 27.86
C GLY A 237 14.25 -5.98 27.92
N ALA A 238 14.10 -5.44 29.13
CA ALA A 238 13.74 -4.03 29.37
C ALA A 238 14.64 -3.01 28.65
N ARG A 239 15.85 -3.39 28.29
CA ARG A 239 16.78 -2.54 27.52
C ARG A 239 16.23 -2.20 26.14
N ALA A 240 15.41 -3.07 25.53
CA ALA A 240 14.77 -2.83 24.24
C ALA A 240 13.87 -1.59 24.25
N CYS A 241 13.35 -1.19 25.41
CA CYS A 241 12.52 0.02 25.56
C CYS A 241 13.34 1.32 25.48
N HIS A 242 14.66 1.26 25.50
CA HIS A 242 15.51 2.44 25.40
C HIS A 242 15.65 2.86 23.93
N GLU A 243 15.47 4.15 23.62
CA GLU A 243 15.49 4.70 22.24
C GLU A 243 16.78 4.43 21.43
N ARG A 244 17.91 4.16 22.12
CA ARG A 244 19.15 3.75 21.45
C ARG A 244 19.07 2.39 20.73
N TYR A 245 18.06 1.57 21.07
CA TYR A 245 17.80 0.30 20.40
C TYR A 245 16.66 0.45 19.40
N PRO A 246 16.79 -0.14 18.19
CA PRO A 246 15.86 0.15 17.09
C PRO A 246 14.51 -0.55 17.23
N LEU A 247 14.38 -1.59 18.07
CA LEU A 247 13.17 -2.42 18.14
C LEU A 247 11.90 -1.62 18.39
N GLY A 248 11.95 -0.62 19.29
CA GLY A 248 10.80 0.24 19.58
C GLY A 248 10.36 1.06 18.37
N GLN A 249 11.30 1.58 17.61
CA GLN A 249 11.01 2.27 16.35
C GLN A 249 10.47 1.28 15.33
N MET A 250 11.15 0.16 15.07
CA MET A 250 10.75 -0.85 14.10
C MET A 250 9.34 -1.36 14.37
N MET A 251 8.97 -1.62 15.61
CA MET A 251 7.62 -2.04 15.99
C MET A 251 6.57 -0.97 15.71
N ARG A 252 6.83 0.29 16.04
CA ARG A 252 5.90 1.40 15.78
C ARG A 252 5.74 1.66 14.29
N ASP A 253 6.83 1.64 13.54
CA ASP A 253 6.82 1.84 12.09
C ASP A 253 6.10 0.69 11.38
N ALA A 254 6.40 -0.56 11.75
CA ALA A 254 5.71 -1.74 11.25
C ALA A 254 4.19 -1.67 11.51
N ARG A 255 3.80 -1.34 12.76
CA ARG A 255 2.38 -1.22 13.08
C ARG A 255 1.67 -0.13 12.29
N THR A 256 2.30 1.02 12.11
CA THR A 256 1.74 2.12 11.31
C THR A 256 1.60 1.72 9.85
N PHE A 257 2.66 1.13 9.27
CA PHE A 257 2.66 0.74 7.86
C PHE A 257 1.69 -0.41 7.55
N THR A 258 1.54 -1.39 8.44
CA THR A 258 0.61 -2.52 8.25
C THR A 258 -0.86 -2.14 8.26
N LEU A 259 -1.22 -0.93 8.70
CA LEU A 259 -2.59 -0.39 8.65
C LEU A 259 -2.89 0.33 7.31
N HIS A 260 -1.92 0.42 6.42
CA HIS A 260 -2.09 1.04 5.12
C HIS A 260 -3.07 0.26 4.21
N PHE A 261 -3.22 -1.03 4.48
CA PHE A 261 -4.09 -1.93 3.75
C PHE A 261 -5.14 -2.58 4.64
N ARG A 262 -6.34 -2.72 4.11
CA ARG A 262 -7.41 -3.58 4.62
C ARG A 262 -7.16 -5.03 4.22
N ASP A 263 -6.10 -5.67 4.74
CA ASP A 263 -5.76 -7.05 4.42
C ASP A 263 -6.83 -8.06 4.87
N ASP A 264 -7.66 -7.72 5.84
CA ASP A 264 -8.84 -8.48 6.23
C ASP A 264 -9.76 -8.80 5.03
N LEU A 265 -9.99 -7.83 4.16
CA LEU A 265 -10.79 -8.00 2.94
C LEU A 265 -10.13 -8.95 1.92
N TYR A 266 -8.79 -8.92 1.85
CA TYR A 266 -8.06 -9.79 0.93
C TYR A 266 -7.94 -11.22 1.46
N VAL A 267 -7.72 -11.38 2.76
CA VAL A 267 -7.67 -12.70 3.41
C VAL A 267 -9.04 -13.38 3.39
N GLU A 268 -10.14 -12.62 3.50
CA GLU A 268 -11.48 -13.15 3.31
C GLU A 268 -11.65 -13.82 1.94
N ARG A 269 -11.11 -13.22 0.87
CA ARG A 269 -11.14 -13.81 -0.48
C ARG A 269 -10.37 -15.13 -0.57
N LEU A 270 -9.29 -15.29 0.18
CA LEU A 270 -8.62 -16.61 0.27
C LEU A 270 -9.52 -17.67 0.91
N ALA A 271 -10.35 -17.29 1.89
CA ALA A 271 -11.34 -18.19 2.45
C ALA A 271 -12.41 -18.58 1.42
N GLN A 272 -12.91 -17.62 0.62
CA GLN A 272 -13.84 -17.89 -0.47
C GLN A 272 -13.23 -18.87 -1.49
N LEU A 273 -11.97 -18.66 -1.87
CA LEU A 273 -11.25 -19.58 -2.76
C LEU A 273 -11.17 -21.00 -2.16
N ALA A 274 -10.84 -21.13 -0.88
CA ALA A 274 -10.77 -22.42 -0.21
C ALA A 274 -12.13 -23.13 -0.12
N LEU A 275 -13.23 -22.37 -0.07
CA LEU A 275 -14.59 -22.87 -0.10
C LEU A 275 -15.11 -23.20 -1.52
N GLY A 276 -14.29 -23.00 -2.55
CA GLY A 276 -14.65 -23.27 -3.94
C GLY A 276 -15.46 -22.18 -4.63
N ASN A 277 -15.53 -20.98 -4.06
CA ASN A 277 -16.30 -19.84 -4.61
C ASN A 277 -15.54 -19.01 -5.64
N GLY A 278 -14.33 -19.44 -6.01
CA GLY A 278 -13.45 -18.68 -6.92
C GLY A 278 -12.73 -17.51 -6.25
N PHE A 279 -11.79 -16.94 -6.97
CA PHE A 279 -11.01 -15.76 -6.56
C PHE A 279 -10.92 -14.80 -7.75
N SER A 280 -11.27 -13.54 -7.57
CA SER A 280 -11.14 -12.53 -8.61
C SER A 280 -10.14 -11.46 -8.23
N ALA A 281 -9.15 -11.26 -9.09
CA ALA A 281 -8.17 -10.19 -8.98
C ALA A 281 -8.79 -8.80 -9.18
N LYS A 282 -9.92 -8.71 -9.90
CA LYS A 282 -10.54 -7.43 -10.29
C LYS A 282 -11.19 -6.66 -9.13
N GLY A 283 -11.39 -7.27 -8.00
CA GLY A 283 -12.05 -6.67 -6.85
C GLY A 283 -11.13 -6.08 -5.79
N GLY A 284 -9.90 -5.68 -6.08
CA GLY A 284 -8.86 -5.60 -5.06
C GLY A 284 -8.10 -4.33 -4.82
N ARG A 285 -8.39 -3.23 -5.46
CA ARG A 285 -7.68 -2.00 -5.13
C ARG A 285 -8.50 -1.08 -4.27
N GLY A 286 -7.95 -0.74 -3.12
CA GLY A 286 -8.36 0.40 -2.30
C GLY A 286 -9.86 0.64 -2.27
N GLY A 287 -10.62 -0.34 -1.81
CA GLY A 287 -12.06 -0.25 -1.68
C GLY A 287 -12.74 0.16 -2.98
N SER A 288 -13.57 -0.67 -3.48
CA SER A 288 -14.59 -0.35 -4.46
C SER A 288 -14.29 -0.58 -5.94
N THR A 289 -14.39 -1.84 -6.33
CA THR A 289 -15.33 -2.07 -7.41
C THR A 289 -16.72 -2.12 -6.77
N PRO A 290 -17.74 -1.45 -7.31
CA PRO A 290 -19.11 -1.74 -6.91
C PRO A 290 -19.27 -3.26 -7.03
N PHE A 291 -19.73 -3.93 -5.99
CA PHE A 291 -20.32 -5.25 -6.14
C PHE A 291 -21.30 -5.10 -7.30
N GLU A 292 -21.08 -5.80 -8.41
CA GLU A 292 -22.17 -6.09 -9.29
C GLU A 292 -23.16 -6.81 -8.39
N GLU A 293 -24.29 -6.17 -8.09
CA GLU A 293 -25.39 -6.82 -7.39
C GLU A 293 -25.69 -8.07 -8.17
N GLY A 294 -25.32 -9.21 -7.55
CA GLY A 294 -25.36 -10.50 -8.20
C GLY A 294 -26.74 -10.74 -8.76
N SER A 295 -26.76 -11.25 -9.94
CA SER A 295 -27.86 -12.01 -10.48
C SER A 295 -28.45 -12.88 -9.36
N GLY A 296 -29.64 -12.51 -8.89
CA GLY A 296 -30.34 -13.24 -7.85
C GLY A 296 -30.53 -14.71 -8.22
N ALA A 297 -29.73 -15.55 -7.61
CA ALA A 297 -30.06 -16.95 -7.47
C ALA A 297 -31.06 -17.04 -6.31
N THR A 298 -32.32 -16.95 -6.62
CA THR A 298 -33.42 -17.39 -5.77
C THR A 298 -33.13 -18.84 -5.36
N ALA A 299 -32.64 -19.04 -4.14
CA ALA A 299 -32.70 -20.34 -3.48
C ALA A 299 -34.17 -20.68 -3.26
N GLN A 300 -34.75 -21.46 -4.16
CA GLN A 300 -36.00 -22.14 -3.88
C GLN A 300 -35.72 -23.17 -2.78
N ALA A 301 -36.20 -22.86 -1.58
CA ALA A 301 -36.37 -23.80 -0.52
C ALA A 301 -37.37 -24.89 -0.98
N THR A 302 -36.89 -26.06 -1.36
CA THR A 302 -37.71 -27.25 -1.42
C THR A 302 -37.87 -27.80 -0.02
N ALA A 303 -38.96 -27.42 0.63
CA ALA A 303 -39.55 -28.18 1.71
C ALA A 303 -40.19 -29.47 1.08
N GLY A 304 -39.84 -30.61 1.63
CA GLY A 304 -40.55 -31.85 1.23
C GLY A 304 -39.86 -33.11 1.65
N ALA A 305 -40.43 -33.74 2.69
CA ALA A 305 -40.39 -35.11 3.19
C ALA A 305 -39.22 -35.49 4.11
#